data_700b320978e4a6931b1bd775cf9c771e
#
_entry.id   700b320978e4a6931b1bd775cf9c771e
#
_cell.length_a   1.000
_cell.length_b   1.000
_cell.length_c   1.000
_cell.angle_alpha   90.00
_cell.angle_beta   90.00
_cell.angle_gamma   90.00
#
_symmetry.space_group_name_H-M   'P 1'
#
loop_
_entity.id
_entity.type
_entity.pdbx_description
1 polymer ?
#
loop_
_entity_poly.entity_id
_entity_poly.type
_entity_poly.pdbx_seq_one_letter_code
_entity_poly.pdbx_strand_id
1 'polypeptide(L)'
;MILPAFSKTYAGVKALDFPGTSLKPARIYAILGANGSGKSTFAKIVAGVLSADRNVCISGSIGYLPQKPYAFRRSVEQNILLSGGTQEDAERLMEALCLTDLRQKRADRLSGGETARMVLARLLMKRYDAVILDEPTAAMDMESTAAAESLILEYTQQTGCVLILVTHSLQQARRIANEAFFFRKGTLLEAGAAETVLYHPAKLETKQFLQFYGDTTQS
;
A
#
# COMPACT_ATOMS: atom_id res chain seq x y z
N MET A 1 15.17 1.80 -6.25
CA MET A 1 15.10 0.40 -5.77
C MET A 1 14.96 -0.53 -6.96
N ILE A 2 15.68 -1.64 -7.00
CA ILE A 2 15.54 -2.66 -8.04
C ILE A 2 14.70 -3.82 -7.48
N LEU A 3 13.62 -4.15 -8.17
CA LEU A 3 12.86 -5.37 -7.94
C LEU A 3 13.28 -6.38 -9.02
N PRO A 4 13.97 -7.47 -8.66
CA PRO A 4 14.34 -8.51 -9.61
C PRO A 4 13.08 -9.26 -10.12
N ALA A 5 13.24 -10.06 -11.18
CA ALA A 5 12.18 -10.95 -11.64
C ALA A 5 11.94 -12.07 -10.61
N PHE A 6 10.68 -12.41 -10.35
CA PHE A 6 10.30 -13.51 -9.46
C PHE A 6 8.93 -14.11 -9.81
N SER A 7 8.74 -15.35 -9.39
CA SER A 7 7.48 -16.06 -9.55
C SER A 7 7.00 -16.69 -8.23
N LYS A 8 5.72 -17.02 -8.18
CA LYS A 8 5.13 -17.79 -7.10
C LYS A 8 4.13 -18.79 -7.63
N THR A 9 4.35 -20.03 -7.25
CA THR A 9 3.49 -21.18 -7.60
C THR A 9 2.86 -21.75 -6.34
N TYR A 10 1.57 -22.06 -6.39
CA TYR A 10 0.84 -22.79 -5.33
C TYR A 10 0.21 -24.03 -5.95
N ALA A 11 0.47 -25.21 -5.39
CA ALA A 11 -0.07 -26.47 -5.83
C ALA A 11 0.03 -26.67 -7.37
N GLY A 12 1.17 -26.31 -7.96
CA GLY A 12 1.41 -26.43 -9.41
C GLY A 12 0.82 -25.30 -10.26
N VAL A 13 0.04 -24.40 -9.69
CA VAL A 13 -0.55 -23.27 -10.42
C VAL A 13 0.31 -22.01 -10.18
N LYS A 14 0.79 -21.38 -11.25
CA LYS A 14 1.55 -20.13 -11.18
C LYS A 14 0.60 -18.97 -10.83
N ALA A 15 0.71 -18.50 -9.60
CA ALA A 15 -0.11 -17.40 -9.06
C ALA A 15 0.49 -16.02 -9.34
N LEU A 16 1.81 -15.96 -9.60
CA LEU A 16 2.52 -14.72 -9.92
C LEU A 16 3.73 -15.01 -10.79
N ASP A 17 3.90 -14.18 -11.82
CA ASP A 17 5.08 -14.11 -12.68
C ASP A 17 5.42 -12.63 -12.92
N PHE A 18 6.40 -12.12 -12.19
CA PHE A 18 6.79 -10.72 -12.24
C PHE A 18 8.13 -10.58 -12.98
N PRO A 19 8.20 -9.74 -14.04
CA PRO A 19 9.38 -9.68 -14.90
C PRO A 19 10.56 -8.91 -14.29
N GLY A 20 10.36 -8.29 -13.14
CA GLY A 20 11.32 -7.35 -12.55
C GLY A 20 11.15 -5.94 -13.09
N THR A 21 11.59 -4.95 -12.30
CA THR A 21 11.59 -3.54 -12.70
C THR A 21 12.48 -2.70 -11.79
N SER A 22 12.76 -1.47 -12.21
CA SER A 22 13.42 -0.47 -11.39
C SER A 22 12.43 0.58 -10.93
N LEU A 23 12.36 0.82 -9.62
CA LEU A 23 11.49 1.82 -9.00
C LEU A 23 12.30 3.06 -8.64
N LYS A 24 11.77 4.24 -8.99
CA LYS A 24 12.40 5.54 -8.70
C LYS A 24 12.08 5.97 -7.27
N PRO A 25 13.01 6.62 -6.56
CA PRO A 25 12.76 7.18 -5.24
C PRO A 25 11.70 8.28 -5.28
N ALA A 26 11.08 8.56 -4.14
CA ALA A 26 10.04 9.58 -3.97
C ALA A 26 8.87 9.41 -4.96
N ARG A 27 8.52 8.16 -5.30
CA ARG A 27 7.40 7.83 -6.21
C ARG A 27 6.45 6.85 -5.57
N ILE A 28 5.17 7.02 -5.88
CA ILE A 28 4.06 6.14 -5.48
C ILE A 28 3.66 5.30 -6.69
N TYR A 29 3.75 3.97 -6.54
CA TYR A 29 3.39 2.96 -7.52
C TYR A 29 2.07 2.30 -7.12
N ALA A 30 0.98 2.59 -7.83
CA ALA A 30 -0.29 1.92 -7.62
C ALA A 30 -0.29 0.54 -8.26
N ILE A 31 -0.60 -0.49 -7.49
CA ILE A 31 -0.76 -1.87 -7.94
C ILE A 31 -2.24 -2.18 -8.08
N LEU A 32 -2.69 -2.36 -9.32
CA LEU A 32 -4.10 -2.51 -9.68
C LEU A 32 -4.39 -3.86 -10.34
N GLY A 33 -5.65 -4.26 -10.37
CA GLY A 33 -6.13 -5.48 -11.00
C GLY A 33 -7.24 -6.15 -10.20
N ALA A 34 -7.94 -7.10 -10.81
CA ALA A 34 -9.03 -7.82 -10.18
C ALA A 34 -8.57 -8.67 -8.98
N ASN A 35 -9.54 -9.12 -8.16
CA ASN A 35 -9.25 -10.05 -7.08
C ASN A 35 -8.62 -11.34 -7.65
N GLY A 36 -7.61 -11.88 -6.95
CA GLY A 36 -6.86 -13.04 -7.42
C GLY A 36 -5.85 -12.76 -8.54
N SER A 37 -5.62 -11.50 -8.95
CA SER A 37 -4.64 -11.17 -10.01
C SER A 37 -3.17 -11.24 -9.57
N GLY A 38 -2.87 -11.52 -8.29
CA GLY A 38 -1.51 -11.67 -7.78
C GLY A 38 -0.97 -10.48 -6.99
N LYS A 39 -1.71 -9.38 -6.82
CA LYS A 39 -1.28 -8.13 -6.15
C LYS A 39 -0.75 -8.35 -4.73
N SER A 40 -1.55 -8.99 -3.86
CA SER A 40 -1.13 -9.25 -2.47
C SER A 40 0.00 -10.27 -2.38
N THR A 41 0.10 -11.20 -3.34
CA THR A 41 1.25 -12.11 -3.45
C THR A 41 2.52 -11.32 -3.80
N PHE A 42 2.43 -10.41 -4.78
CA PHE A 42 3.50 -9.48 -5.13
C PHE A 42 3.92 -8.64 -3.92
N ALA A 43 2.97 -7.98 -3.25
CA ALA A 43 3.23 -7.16 -2.07
C ALA A 43 3.95 -7.92 -0.96
N LYS A 44 3.49 -9.14 -0.64
CA LYS A 44 4.09 -9.99 0.40
C LYS A 44 5.48 -10.47 0.04
N ILE A 45 5.76 -10.77 -1.23
CA ILE A 45 7.11 -11.16 -1.67
C ILE A 45 8.05 -9.96 -1.58
N VAL A 46 7.65 -8.80 -2.08
CA VAL A 46 8.47 -7.58 -1.98
C VAL A 46 8.71 -7.19 -0.53
N ALA A 47 7.72 -7.37 0.35
CA ALA A 47 7.85 -7.14 1.79
C ALA A 47 8.71 -8.19 2.54
N GLY A 48 9.15 -9.26 1.87
CA GLY A 48 9.87 -10.36 2.52
C GLY A 48 9.02 -11.24 3.45
N VAL A 49 7.69 -11.09 3.42
CA VAL A 49 6.74 -11.89 4.24
C VAL A 49 6.44 -13.24 3.61
N LEU A 50 6.58 -13.33 2.30
CA LEU A 50 6.36 -14.53 1.52
C LEU A 50 7.56 -14.84 0.64
N SER A 51 8.07 -16.07 0.66
CA SER A 51 9.15 -16.50 -0.22
C SER A 51 8.64 -16.71 -1.65
N ALA A 52 9.37 -16.19 -2.63
CA ALA A 52 9.19 -16.55 -4.04
C ALA A 52 9.63 -17.99 -4.31
N ASP A 53 9.38 -18.52 -5.52
CA ASP A 53 9.79 -19.87 -5.92
C ASP A 53 11.34 -20.01 -5.97
N ARG A 54 12.02 -18.91 -6.22
CA ARG A 54 13.49 -18.79 -6.11
C ARG A 54 13.84 -17.70 -5.12
N ASN A 55 14.99 -17.81 -4.49
CA ASN A 55 15.45 -16.78 -3.58
C ASN A 55 15.58 -15.44 -4.30
N VAL A 56 14.93 -14.43 -3.76
CA VAL A 56 14.94 -13.06 -4.25
C VAL A 56 15.51 -12.16 -3.16
N CYS A 57 16.55 -11.42 -3.49
CA CYS A 57 17.11 -10.42 -2.60
C CYS A 57 16.65 -9.04 -3.06
N ILE A 58 15.88 -8.37 -2.21
CA ILE A 58 15.47 -6.98 -2.41
C ILE A 58 16.19 -6.17 -1.34
N SER A 59 17.06 -5.26 -1.79
CA SER A 59 17.90 -4.48 -0.88
C SER A 59 17.12 -3.30 -0.28
N GLY A 60 17.46 -2.98 0.96
CA GLY A 60 16.88 -1.85 1.70
C GLY A 60 15.93 -2.26 2.82
N SER A 61 15.59 -1.30 3.66
CA SER A 61 14.60 -1.44 4.72
C SER A 61 13.19 -1.30 4.14
N ILE A 62 12.33 -2.27 4.40
CA ILE A 62 10.97 -2.29 3.84
C ILE A 62 9.94 -2.26 4.96
N GLY A 63 9.07 -1.25 4.93
CA GLY A 63 7.89 -1.18 5.77
C GLY A 63 6.69 -1.83 5.08
N TYR A 64 5.88 -2.58 5.83
CA TYR A 64 4.71 -3.24 5.26
C TYR A 64 3.48 -3.09 6.14
N LEU A 65 2.41 -2.56 5.55
CA LEU A 65 1.07 -2.54 6.12
C LEU A 65 0.21 -3.57 5.39
N PRO A 66 -0.15 -4.68 6.06
CA PRO A 66 -0.98 -5.72 5.44
C PRO A 66 -2.46 -5.30 5.41
N GLN A 67 -3.23 -5.89 4.50
CA GLN A 67 -4.68 -5.68 4.36
C GLN A 67 -5.47 -5.89 5.66
N LYS A 68 -5.01 -6.83 6.52
CA LYS A 68 -5.57 -7.03 7.87
C LYS A 68 -4.54 -6.56 8.89
N PRO A 69 -4.59 -5.29 9.31
CA PRO A 69 -3.63 -4.74 10.25
C PRO A 69 -3.86 -5.32 11.65
N TYR A 70 -2.77 -5.46 12.42
CA TYR A 70 -2.80 -6.01 13.76
C TYR A 70 -2.61 -4.91 14.82
N ALA A 71 -3.50 -4.89 15.82
CA ALA A 71 -3.41 -4.04 16.98
C ALA A 71 -2.94 -4.85 18.20
N PHE A 72 -1.87 -4.39 18.85
CA PHE A 72 -1.43 -4.98 20.14
C PHE A 72 -2.35 -4.55 21.28
N ARG A 73 -2.48 -5.37 22.32
CA ARG A 73 -3.30 -5.08 23.53
C ARG A 73 -2.66 -4.01 24.42
N ARG A 74 -2.45 -2.84 23.83
CA ARG A 74 -1.90 -1.62 24.45
C ARG A 74 -2.77 -0.44 24.06
N SER A 75 -2.49 0.76 24.59
CA SER A 75 -3.16 1.99 24.11
C SER A 75 -2.78 2.30 22.66
N VAL A 76 -3.53 3.19 22.00
CA VAL A 76 -3.25 3.69 20.67
C VAL A 76 -1.83 4.28 20.62
N GLU A 77 -1.52 5.20 21.53
CA GLU A 77 -0.21 5.82 21.62
C GLU A 77 0.92 4.80 21.78
N GLN A 78 0.77 3.86 22.71
CA GLN A 78 1.74 2.80 22.93
C GLN A 78 1.91 1.90 21.69
N ASN A 79 0.86 1.69 20.91
CA ASN A 79 0.96 0.95 19.64
C ASN A 79 1.79 1.72 18.62
N ILE A 80 1.58 3.03 18.50
CA ILE A 80 2.31 3.88 17.55
C ILE A 80 3.80 3.91 17.91
N LEU A 81 4.12 4.12 19.16
CA LEU A 81 5.50 4.18 19.68
C LEU A 81 6.28 2.84 19.59
N LEU A 82 5.62 1.71 19.32
CA LEU A 82 6.31 0.42 19.13
C LEU A 82 7.34 0.42 17.99
N SER A 83 7.17 1.27 16.99
CA SER A 83 8.11 1.39 15.87
C SER A 83 9.35 2.23 16.20
N GLY A 84 9.41 2.81 17.39
CA GLY A 84 10.42 3.81 17.76
C GLY A 84 9.95 5.23 17.40
N GLY A 85 10.88 6.18 17.39
CA GLY A 85 10.58 7.59 17.19
C GLY A 85 10.29 8.33 18.50
N THR A 86 9.94 9.59 18.41
CA THR A 86 9.72 10.47 19.57
C THR A 86 8.23 10.52 19.94
N GLN A 87 7.96 11.00 21.16
CA GLN A 87 6.59 11.30 21.60
C GLN A 87 5.94 12.37 20.71
N GLU A 88 6.73 13.34 20.30
CA GLU A 88 6.31 14.45 19.42
C GLU A 88 5.91 13.94 18.03
N ASP A 89 6.69 13.01 17.45
CA ASP A 89 6.32 12.36 16.19
C ASP A 89 4.99 11.60 16.31
N ALA A 90 4.79 10.88 17.43
CA ALA A 90 3.55 10.13 17.68
C ALA A 90 2.35 11.08 17.80
N GLU A 91 2.50 12.21 18.51
CA GLU A 91 1.45 13.22 18.65
C GLU A 91 1.07 13.83 17.30
N ARG A 92 2.04 14.23 16.50
CA ARG A 92 1.83 14.75 15.15
C ARG A 92 1.07 13.74 14.26
N LEU A 93 1.44 12.46 14.28
CA LEU A 93 0.77 11.42 13.51
C LEU A 93 -0.64 11.11 14.03
N MET A 94 -0.85 11.15 15.35
CA MET A 94 -2.19 10.99 15.94
C MET A 94 -3.11 12.14 15.55
N GLU A 95 -2.61 13.38 15.56
CA GLU A 95 -3.37 14.54 15.14
C GLU A 95 -3.74 14.44 13.66
N ALA A 96 -2.76 14.18 12.78
CA ALA A 96 -2.97 14.07 11.34
C ALA A 96 -3.96 12.97 10.95
N LEU A 97 -4.09 11.90 11.75
CA LEU A 97 -4.98 10.77 11.50
C LEU A 97 -6.22 10.76 12.41
N CYS A 98 -6.56 11.86 13.07
CA CYS A 98 -7.73 12.00 13.97
C CYS A 98 -7.78 10.87 15.02
N LEU A 99 -6.66 10.62 15.69
CA LEU A 99 -6.52 9.61 16.75
C LEU A 99 -6.30 10.21 18.14
N THR A 100 -6.22 11.52 18.27
CA THR A 100 -5.90 12.22 19.53
C THR A 100 -6.85 11.84 20.67
N ASP A 101 -8.16 11.85 20.43
CA ASP A 101 -9.17 11.48 21.41
C ASP A 101 -9.15 9.98 21.78
N LEU A 102 -8.48 9.18 20.95
CA LEU A 102 -8.34 7.74 21.16
C LEU A 102 -7.01 7.36 21.80
N ARG A 103 -6.17 8.34 22.15
CA ARG A 103 -4.79 8.17 22.62
C ARG A 103 -4.65 7.07 23.66
N GLN A 104 -5.49 7.07 24.69
CA GLN A 104 -5.45 6.14 25.81
C GLN A 104 -6.39 4.93 25.63
N LYS A 105 -7.20 4.90 24.56
CA LYS A 105 -8.10 3.78 24.26
C LYS A 105 -7.28 2.53 23.95
N ARG A 106 -7.71 1.38 24.46
CA ARG A 106 -7.11 0.09 24.12
C ARG A 106 -7.32 -0.21 22.65
N ALA A 107 -6.24 -0.50 21.95
CA ALA A 107 -6.26 -0.69 20.49
C ALA A 107 -7.05 -1.94 20.03
N ASP A 108 -7.20 -2.94 20.90
CA ASP A 108 -8.07 -4.11 20.64
C ASP A 108 -9.57 -3.81 20.69
N ARG A 109 -9.94 -2.57 21.02
CA ARG A 109 -11.33 -2.06 21.04
C ARG A 109 -11.59 -1.01 19.96
N LEU A 110 -10.68 -0.81 19.06
CA LEU A 110 -10.82 0.10 17.94
C LEU A 110 -11.74 -0.50 16.86
N SER A 111 -12.42 0.37 16.10
CA SER A 111 -13.06 0.00 14.85
C SER A 111 -12.02 -0.39 13.79
N GLY A 112 -12.46 -0.95 12.67
CA GLY A 112 -11.57 -1.28 11.55
C GLY A 112 -10.82 -0.07 11.01
N GLY A 113 -11.51 1.06 10.81
CA GLY A 113 -10.92 2.30 10.33
C GLY A 113 -9.96 2.93 11.35
N GLU A 114 -10.33 2.97 12.63
CA GLU A 114 -9.44 3.45 13.71
C GLU A 114 -8.17 2.59 13.79
N THR A 115 -8.30 1.27 13.66
CA THR A 115 -7.16 0.33 13.65
C THR A 115 -6.27 0.58 12.45
N ALA A 116 -6.84 0.76 11.25
CA ALA A 116 -6.07 1.02 10.03
C ALA A 116 -5.26 2.33 10.15
N ARG A 117 -5.88 3.41 10.65
CA ARG A 117 -5.21 4.70 10.90
C ARG A 117 -4.08 4.56 11.92
N MET A 118 -4.31 3.89 13.05
CA MET A 118 -3.29 3.66 14.07
C MET A 118 -2.11 2.85 13.53
N VAL A 119 -2.35 1.79 12.74
CA VAL A 119 -1.27 0.97 12.18
C VAL A 119 -0.51 1.72 11.11
N LEU A 120 -1.19 2.57 10.32
CA LEU A 120 -0.53 3.50 9.40
C LEU A 120 0.38 4.46 10.16
N ALA A 121 -0.11 5.13 11.22
CA ALA A 121 0.70 5.98 12.08
C ALA A 121 1.92 5.22 12.60
N ARG A 122 1.73 4.03 13.17
CA ARG A 122 2.82 3.18 13.67
C ARG A 122 3.86 2.88 12.59
N LEU A 123 3.45 2.60 11.36
CA LEU A 123 4.37 2.34 10.25
C LEU A 123 5.19 3.58 9.92
N LEU A 124 4.55 4.74 9.84
CA LEU A 124 5.18 5.99 9.42
C LEU A 124 6.05 6.66 10.50
N MET A 125 6.09 6.12 11.73
CA MET A 125 7.04 6.52 12.78
C MET A 125 8.50 6.28 12.39
N LYS A 126 8.76 5.37 11.47
CA LYS A 126 10.11 4.96 11.05
C LYS A 126 10.34 5.26 9.58
N ARG A 127 11.56 5.62 9.21
CA ARG A 127 11.98 5.80 7.81
C ARG A 127 12.36 4.46 7.20
N TYR A 128 11.92 4.25 5.95
CA TYR A 128 12.20 3.06 5.15
C TYR A 128 12.70 3.46 3.76
N ASP A 129 13.45 2.58 3.11
CA ASP A 129 13.81 2.72 1.69
C ASP A 129 12.60 2.45 0.79
N ALA A 130 11.72 1.56 1.22
CA ALA A 130 10.42 1.34 0.59
C ALA A 130 9.31 1.09 1.62
N VAL A 131 8.09 1.51 1.29
CA VAL A 131 6.87 1.22 2.05
C VAL A 131 5.86 0.56 1.14
N ILE A 132 5.25 -0.52 1.63
CA ILE A 132 4.19 -1.24 0.94
C ILE A 132 2.92 -1.13 1.78
N LEU A 133 1.86 -0.62 1.17
CA LEU A 133 0.54 -0.47 1.76
C LEU A 133 -0.45 -1.36 1.00
N ASP A 134 -0.96 -2.39 1.66
CA ASP A 134 -1.94 -3.31 1.06
C ASP A 134 -3.35 -2.93 1.51
N GLU A 135 -4.06 -2.18 0.68
CA GLU A 135 -5.39 -1.64 0.90
C GLU A 135 -5.53 -0.78 2.18
N PRO A 136 -4.67 0.23 2.37
CA PRO A 136 -4.54 0.95 3.65
C PRO A 136 -5.81 1.68 4.10
N THR A 137 -6.67 2.08 3.17
CA THR A 137 -7.85 2.92 3.43
C THR A 137 -9.19 2.20 3.26
N ALA A 138 -9.19 0.88 3.01
CA ALA A 138 -10.40 0.12 2.69
C ALA A 138 -11.50 0.17 3.79
N ALA A 139 -11.11 0.41 5.03
CA ALA A 139 -12.03 0.50 6.18
C ALA A 139 -12.23 1.95 6.67
N MET A 140 -11.73 2.95 5.96
CA MET A 140 -11.80 4.37 6.33
C MET A 140 -12.96 5.06 5.62
N ASP A 141 -13.56 6.04 6.28
CA ASP A 141 -14.46 7.00 5.65
C ASP A 141 -13.70 7.97 4.73
N MET A 142 -14.43 8.84 4.05
CA MET A 142 -13.87 9.76 3.07
C MET A 142 -12.87 10.75 3.69
N GLU A 143 -13.19 11.29 4.86
CA GLU A 143 -12.34 12.27 5.56
C GLU A 143 -11.04 11.62 6.05
N SER A 144 -11.14 10.47 6.71
CA SER A 144 -10.00 9.68 7.15
C SER A 144 -9.12 9.21 5.98
N THR A 145 -9.74 8.87 4.85
CA THR A 145 -9.01 8.50 3.62
C THR A 145 -8.20 9.68 3.10
N ALA A 146 -8.80 10.88 3.02
CA ALA A 146 -8.11 12.08 2.56
C ALA A 146 -6.92 12.44 3.47
N ALA A 147 -7.11 12.35 4.79
CA ALA A 147 -6.05 12.58 5.77
C ALA A 147 -4.89 11.57 5.61
N ALA A 148 -5.22 10.28 5.46
CA ALA A 148 -4.24 9.23 5.25
C ALA A 148 -3.47 9.43 3.93
N GLU A 149 -4.14 9.79 2.83
CA GLU A 149 -3.51 10.07 1.53
C GLU A 149 -2.56 11.26 1.60
N SER A 150 -2.96 12.35 2.27
CA SER A 150 -2.11 13.53 2.47
C SER A 150 -0.85 13.17 3.25
N LEU A 151 -0.98 12.38 4.31
CA LEU A 151 0.15 11.93 5.11
C LEU A 151 1.08 10.98 4.34
N ILE A 152 0.53 10.09 3.51
CA ILE A 152 1.30 9.19 2.63
C ILE A 152 2.11 10.00 1.62
N LEU A 153 1.52 11.01 1.00
CA LEU A 153 2.20 11.92 0.06
C LEU A 153 3.34 12.67 0.75
N GLU A 154 3.05 13.30 1.90
CA GLU A 154 4.04 14.02 2.70
C GLU A 154 5.22 13.12 3.10
N TYR A 155 4.92 11.95 3.66
CA TYR A 155 5.93 10.97 4.06
C TYR A 155 6.83 10.55 2.89
N THR A 156 6.23 10.24 1.73
CA THR A 156 6.96 9.82 0.54
C THR A 156 7.91 10.92 0.05
N GLN A 157 7.47 12.17 0.07
CA GLN A 157 8.28 13.32 -0.34
C GLN A 157 9.42 13.61 0.66
N GLN A 158 9.12 13.61 1.96
CA GLN A 158 10.09 13.93 3.01
C GLN A 158 11.17 12.85 3.18
N THR A 159 10.83 11.59 2.99
CA THR A 159 11.77 10.48 3.18
C THR A 159 12.48 10.08 1.90
N GLY A 160 11.93 10.41 0.74
CA GLY A 160 12.42 9.95 -0.55
C GLY A 160 12.16 8.45 -0.80
N CYS A 161 11.37 7.79 0.03
CA CYS A 161 11.11 6.34 -0.10
C CYS A 161 10.36 6.00 -1.40
N VAL A 162 10.47 4.76 -1.82
CA VAL A 162 9.57 4.17 -2.82
C VAL A 162 8.29 3.73 -2.10
N LEU A 163 7.12 4.15 -2.57
CA LEU A 163 5.85 3.69 -2.01
C LEU A 163 5.10 2.81 -3.00
N ILE A 164 4.74 1.61 -2.56
CA ILE A 164 3.92 0.65 -3.31
C ILE A 164 2.55 0.60 -2.66
N LEU A 165 1.54 1.06 -3.39
CA LEU A 165 0.16 1.11 -2.95
C LEU A 165 -0.66 0.04 -3.67
N VAL A 166 -1.00 -1.03 -2.99
CA VAL A 166 -1.98 -2.00 -3.51
C VAL A 166 -3.37 -1.49 -3.18
N THR A 167 -4.17 -1.25 -4.19
CA THR A 167 -5.54 -0.75 -4.00
C THR A 167 -6.48 -1.24 -5.12
N HIS A 168 -7.75 -1.38 -4.79
CA HIS A 168 -8.82 -1.54 -5.77
C HIS A 168 -9.54 -0.23 -6.06
N SER A 169 -9.25 0.84 -5.31
CA SER A 169 -9.80 2.17 -5.54
C SER A 169 -9.08 2.89 -6.67
N LEU A 170 -9.72 2.96 -7.83
CA LEU A 170 -9.19 3.74 -8.96
C LEU A 170 -9.08 5.23 -8.64
N GLN A 171 -10.01 5.75 -7.84
CA GLN A 171 -9.99 7.14 -7.41
C GLN A 171 -8.76 7.44 -6.55
N GLN A 172 -8.42 6.57 -5.60
CA GLN A 172 -7.21 6.70 -4.80
C GLN A 172 -5.96 6.66 -5.69
N ALA A 173 -5.86 5.68 -6.58
CA ALA A 173 -4.74 5.58 -7.51
C ALA A 173 -4.60 6.85 -8.37
N ARG A 174 -5.70 7.39 -8.88
CA ARG A 174 -5.73 8.63 -9.67
C ARG A 174 -5.27 9.86 -8.88
N ARG A 175 -5.60 9.93 -7.57
CA ARG A 175 -5.22 11.09 -6.73
C ARG A 175 -3.75 11.10 -6.35
N ILE A 176 -3.18 9.96 -5.99
CA ILE A 176 -1.87 9.95 -5.34
C ILE A 176 -0.76 9.17 -6.05
N ALA A 177 -1.08 8.33 -7.05
CA ALA A 177 -0.04 7.54 -7.72
C ALA A 177 0.71 8.34 -8.80
N ASN A 178 2.02 8.13 -8.88
CA ASN A 178 2.86 8.63 -9.98
C ASN A 178 2.94 7.62 -11.11
N GLU A 179 2.98 6.34 -10.79
CA GLU A 179 3.08 5.21 -11.71
C GLU A 179 1.99 4.19 -11.39
N ALA A 180 1.53 3.43 -12.36
CA ALA A 180 0.55 2.37 -12.17
C ALA A 180 1.00 1.07 -12.82
N PHE A 181 0.81 -0.03 -12.09
CA PHE A 181 1.09 -1.40 -12.50
C PHE A 181 -0.22 -2.17 -12.50
N PHE A 182 -0.65 -2.62 -13.66
CA PHE A 182 -1.87 -3.40 -13.80
C PHE A 182 -1.57 -4.88 -13.89
N PHE A 183 -2.05 -5.64 -12.90
CA PHE A 183 -1.89 -7.09 -12.81
C PHE A 183 -3.12 -7.83 -13.32
N ARG A 184 -2.89 -8.87 -14.13
CA ARG A 184 -3.93 -9.78 -14.60
C ARG A 184 -3.42 -11.21 -14.60
N LYS A 185 -4.19 -12.13 -13.99
CA LYS A 185 -3.87 -13.57 -13.95
C LYS A 185 -2.41 -13.87 -13.56
N GLY A 186 -1.92 -13.18 -12.53
CA GLY A 186 -0.57 -13.37 -12.01
C GLY A 186 0.54 -12.69 -12.80
N THR A 187 0.26 -11.92 -13.84
CA THR A 187 1.28 -11.24 -14.64
C THR A 187 1.12 -9.72 -14.59
N LEU A 188 2.23 -9.00 -14.70
CA LEU A 188 2.23 -7.56 -14.93
C LEU A 188 1.87 -7.32 -16.41
N LEU A 189 0.63 -6.92 -16.67
CA LEU A 189 0.11 -6.74 -18.04
C LEU A 189 0.47 -5.37 -18.61
N GLU A 190 0.40 -4.33 -17.80
CA GLU A 190 0.66 -2.96 -18.21
C GLU A 190 1.31 -2.19 -17.06
N ALA A 191 2.30 -1.34 -17.38
CA ALA A 191 2.99 -0.49 -16.42
C ALA A 191 3.42 0.81 -17.10
N GLY A 192 3.38 1.91 -16.34
CA GLY A 192 3.81 3.22 -16.82
C GLY A 192 3.31 4.35 -15.92
N ALA A 193 3.41 5.58 -16.41
CA ALA A 193 2.88 6.74 -15.72
C ALA A 193 1.40 6.55 -15.39
N ALA A 194 0.99 6.90 -14.16
CA ALA A 194 -0.39 6.73 -13.71
C ALA A 194 -1.40 7.41 -14.65
N GLU A 195 -1.05 8.61 -15.14
CA GLU A 195 -1.86 9.33 -16.14
C GLU A 195 -2.11 8.48 -17.39
N THR A 196 -1.07 7.83 -17.91
CA THR A 196 -1.21 7.00 -19.13
C THR A 196 -2.03 5.74 -18.83
N VAL A 197 -1.66 4.98 -17.80
CA VAL A 197 -2.29 3.66 -17.52
C VAL A 197 -3.74 3.81 -17.05
N LEU A 198 -4.06 4.88 -16.28
CA LEU A 198 -5.39 5.06 -15.67
C LEU A 198 -6.38 5.83 -16.54
N TYR A 199 -5.92 6.56 -17.56
CA TYR A 199 -6.81 7.34 -18.43
C TYR A 199 -6.70 6.95 -19.91
N HIS A 200 -5.51 6.49 -20.34
CA HIS A 200 -5.23 6.15 -21.73
C HIS A 200 -4.53 4.77 -21.86
N PRO A 201 -5.11 3.69 -21.28
CA PRO A 201 -4.48 2.38 -21.27
C PRO A 201 -4.29 1.83 -22.70
N ALA A 202 -3.12 1.26 -22.96
CA ALA A 202 -2.80 0.64 -24.23
C ALA A 202 -3.40 -0.78 -24.37
N LYS A 203 -3.62 -1.46 -23.23
CA LYS A 203 -4.14 -2.84 -23.21
C LYS A 203 -5.66 -2.85 -23.09
N LEU A 204 -6.32 -3.66 -23.94
CA LEU A 204 -7.76 -3.81 -23.94
C LEU A 204 -8.30 -4.25 -22.57
N GLU A 205 -7.60 -5.16 -21.93
CA GLU A 205 -7.99 -5.68 -20.61
C GLU A 205 -7.89 -4.64 -19.50
N THR A 206 -6.88 -3.77 -19.55
CA THR A 206 -6.77 -2.64 -18.63
C THR A 206 -7.95 -1.68 -18.86
N LYS A 207 -8.27 -1.37 -20.11
CA LYS A 207 -9.41 -0.53 -20.48
C LYS A 207 -10.73 -1.10 -19.97
N GLN A 208 -10.98 -2.38 -20.17
CA GLN A 208 -12.19 -3.06 -19.68
C GLN A 208 -12.28 -3.03 -18.14
N PHE A 209 -11.16 -3.25 -17.45
CA PHE A 209 -11.12 -3.15 -15.99
C PHE A 209 -11.43 -1.73 -15.50
N LEU A 210 -10.82 -0.72 -16.10
CA LEU A 210 -11.04 0.68 -15.73
C LEU A 210 -12.48 1.12 -15.99
N GLN A 211 -13.11 0.68 -17.08
CA GLN A 211 -14.52 0.93 -17.34
C GLN A 211 -15.40 0.28 -16.28
N PHE A 212 -15.20 -0.99 -15.99
CA PHE A 212 -16.03 -1.73 -15.04
C PHE A 212 -15.95 -1.17 -13.60
N TYR A 213 -14.75 -0.79 -13.15
CA TYR A 213 -14.53 -0.28 -11.78
C TYR A 213 -14.55 1.25 -11.69
N GLY A 214 -14.48 1.96 -12.82
CA GLY A 214 -14.48 3.43 -12.87
C GLY A 214 -15.87 4.04 -12.95
N ASP A 215 -16.84 3.35 -13.52
CA ASP A 215 -18.23 3.82 -13.69
C ASP A 215 -19.11 3.60 -12.43
N THR A 216 -18.58 2.98 -11.37
CA THR A 216 -19.33 2.68 -10.14
C THR A 216 -19.57 3.93 -9.26
N THR A 217 -19.29 5.13 -9.74
CA THR A 217 -19.42 6.40 -8.99
C THR A 217 -20.46 7.37 -9.59
N GLN A 218 -21.42 6.85 -10.35
CA GLN A 218 -22.66 7.60 -10.70
C GLN A 218 -23.87 6.83 -10.17
N SER A 219 -24.04 6.82 -8.85
CA SER A 219 -25.33 6.45 -8.23
C SER A 219 -25.44 7.21 -6.92
#